data_63d8617958edb6fab38acee95cf59dc8
#
_entry.id   63d8617958edb6fab38acee95cf59dc8
#
_cell.length_a   1.000
_cell.length_b   1.000
_cell.length_c   1.000
_cell.angle_alpha   90.00
_cell.angle_beta   90.00
_cell.angle_gamma   90.00
#
_symmetry.space_group_name_H-M   'P 1'
#
loop_
_entity.id
_entity.type
_entity.pdbx_description
1 polymer ?
#
loop_
_entity_poly.entity_id
_entity_poly.type
_entity_poly.pdbx_seq_one_letter_code
_entity_poly.pdbx_strand_id
1 'polypeptide(L)' 'MLYSPEIIAELNILAQFNLHSNQEGIKVHSSAGPDAIAATQRLFTKGLITQDDGGYLTSLGLTACEHTQNLLQILKPS' A
#
# COMPACT_ATOMS: atom_id res chain seq x y z
N MET A 1 -0.69 17.46 -11.64
CA MET A 1 -0.26 17.24 -10.24
C MET A 1 0.55 15.94 -10.16
N LEU A 2 1.63 15.97 -9.37
CA LEU A 2 2.50 14.79 -9.18
C LEU A 2 1.80 13.68 -8.41
N TYR A 3 0.91 14.04 -7.50
CA TYR A 3 0.20 13.09 -6.63
C TYR A 3 -1.24 12.99 -7.10
N SER A 4 -1.45 12.09 -8.06
CA SER A 4 -2.80 11.81 -8.57
C SER A 4 -3.65 11.11 -7.50
N PRO A 5 -4.98 11.15 -7.61
CA PRO A 5 -5.85 10.37 -6.72
C PRO A 5 -5.52 8.89 -6.72
N GLU A 6 -5.10 8.34 -7.86
CA GLU A 6 -4.72 6.94 -8.00
C GLU A 6 -3.47 6.62 -7.18
N ILE A 7 -2.46 7.48 -7.24
CA ILE A 7 -1.23 7.29 -6.45
C ILE A 7 -1.54 7.45 -4.96
N ILE A 8 -2.37 8.43 -4.59
CA ILE A 8 -2.76 8.61 -3.19
C ILE A 8 -3.46 7.37 -2.66
N ALA A 9 -4.34 6.77 -3.44
CA ALA A 9 -5.02 5.53 -3.05
C ALA A 9 -4.02 4.38 -2.85
N GLU A 10 -3.01 4.28 -3.71
CA GLU A 10 -1.94 3.27 -3.56
C GLU A 10 -1.12 3.51 -2.29
N LEU A 11 -0.78 4.77 -1.99
CA LEU A 11 -0.08 5.12 -0.75
C LEU A 11 -0.89 4.75 0.49
N ASN A 12 -2.20 4.94 0.44
CA ASN A 12 -3.07 4.57 1.55
C ASN A 12 -3.08 3.05 1.80
N ILE A 13 -3.01 2.25 0.73
CA ILE A 13 -2.90 0.79 0.88
C ILE A 13 -1.55 0.43 1.49
N LEU A 14 -0.47 1.00 0.98
CA LEU A 14 0.88 0.73 1.52
C LEU A 14 1.01 1.10 2.99
N ALA A 15 0.30 2.14 3.43
CA ALA A 15 0.33 2.58 4.82
C ALA A 15 -0.32 1.58 5.78
N GLN A 16 -1.10 0.63 5.27
CA GLN A 16 -1.77 -0.37 6.11
C GLN A 16 -0.88 -1.54 6.51
N PHE A 17 0.24 -1.74 5.81
CA PHE A 17 1.14 -2.85 6.12
C PHE A 17 1.91 -2.59 7.40
N ASN A 18 2.12 -3.66 8.18
CA ASN A 18 2.92 -3.59 9.39
C ASN A 18 4.38 -3.92 9.06
N LEU A 19 5.24 -2.91 9.11
CA LEU A 19 6.66 -3.08 8.81
C LEU A 19 7.43 -3.83 9.90
N HIS A 20 6.84 -3.99 11.09
CA HIS A 20 7.46 -4.73 12.18
C HIS A 20 7.24 -6.23 12.07
N SER A 21 6.41 -6.68 11.12
CA SER A 21 6.15 -8.09 10.88
C SER A 21 5.98 -8.33 9.38
N ASN A 22 6.98 -8.96 8.76
CA ASN A 22 6.89 -9.33 7.34
C ASN A 22 6.06 -10.60 7.10
N GLN A 23 5.48 -11.17 8.15
CA GLN A 23 4.57 -12.29 8.04
C GLN A 23 3.09 -11.88 8.08
N GLU A 24 2.82 -10.61 8.34
CA GLU A 24 1.47 -10.08 8.30
C GLU A 24 1.15 -9.58 6.90
N GLY A 25 0.17 -10.21 6.29
CA GLY A 25 -0.40 -9.72 5.04
C GLY A 25 -1.64 -8.86 5.30
N ILE A 26 -2.17 -8.30 4.24
CA ILE A 26 -3.47 -7.63 4.28
C ILE A 26 -4.40 -8.23 3.25
N LYS A 27 -5.69 -8.01 3.44
CA LYS A 27 -6.70 -8.35 2.43
C LYS A 27 -7.64 -7.17 2.27
N VAL A 28 -7.77 -6.70 1.04
CA VAL A 28 -8.69 -5.62 0.70
C VAL A 28 -9.99 -6.24 0.24
N HIS A 29 -11.02 -6.15 1.08
CA HIS A 29 -12.32 -6.74 0.81
C HIS A 29 -13.12 -5.86 -0.16
N SER A 30 -14.13 -6.46 -0.78
CA SER A 30 -15.01 -5.74 -1.71
C SER A 30 -15.71 -4.55 -1.04
N SER A 31 -15.90 -4.59 0.28
CA SER A 31 -16.50 -3.51 1.05
C SER A 31 -15.58 -2.29 1.21
N ALA A 32 -14.31 -2.40 0.86
CA ALA A 32 -13.36 -1.28 0.97
C ALA A 32 -13.63 -0.17 -0.04
N GLY A 33 -14.41 -0.44 -1.08
CA GLY A 33 -14.76 0.53 -2.10
C GLY A 33 -13.93 0.39 -3.37
N PRO A 34 -14.43 0.92 -4.49
CA PRO A 34 -13.78 0.72 -5.78
C PRO A 34 -12.39 1.33 -5.88
N ASP A 35 -12.13 2.45 -5.20
CA ASP A 35 -10.81 3.10 -5.27
C ASP A 35 -9.74 2.26 -4.59
N ALA A 36 -10.05 1.69 -3.43
CA ALA A 36 -9.12 0.83 -2.70
C ALA A 36 -8.87 -0.47 -3.45
N ILE A 37 -9.91 -1.06 -4.03
CA ILE A 37 -9.79 -2.29 -4.81
C ILE A 37 -8.90 -2.05 -6.03
N ALA A 38 -9.17 -0.98 -6.77
CA ALA A 38 -8.39 -0.65 -7.98
C ALA A 38 -6.91 -0.35 -7.62
N ALA A 39 -6.68 0.38 -6.53
CA ALA A 39 -5.33 0.69 -6.07
C ALA A 39 -4.55 -0.59 -5.73
N THR A 40 -5.21 -1.52 -5.05
CA THR A 40 -4.59 -2.80 -4.68
C THR A 40 -4.22 -3.61 -5.92
N GLN A 41 -5.10 -3.65 -6.92
CA GLN A 41 -4.81 -4.33 -8.17
C GLN A 41 -3.63 -3.69 -8.91
N ARG A 42 -3.52 -2.35 -8.90
CA ARG A 42 -2.38 -1.66 -9.50
C ARG A 42 -1.06 -1.97 -8.77
N LEU A 43 -1.10 -2.03 -7.44
CA LEU A 43 0.08 -2.42 -6.66
C LEU A 43 0.54 -3.82 -7.01
N PHE A 44 -0.40 -4.74 -7.19
CA PHE A 44 -0.07 -6.10 -7.64
C PHE A 44 0.55 -6.09 -9.03
N THR A 45 -0.03 -5.36 -9.96
CA THR A 45 0.49 -5.26 -11.34
C THR A 45 1.90 -4.66 -11.37
N LYS A 46 2.18 -3.71 -10.48
CA LYS A 46 3.50 -3.09 -10.36
C LYS A 46 4.53 -3.96 -9.64
N GLY A 47 4.10 -5.10 -9.09
CA GLY A 47 4.99 -6.02 -8.41
C GLY A 47 5.33 -5.66 -6.97
N LEU A 48 4.48 -4.88 -6.31
CA LEU A 48 4.72 -4.47 -4.92
C LEU A 48 4.09 -5.40 -3.90
N ILE A 49 3.05 -6.14 -4.29
CA ILE A 49 2.36 -7.09 -3.41
C ILE A 49 2.17 -8.41 -4.13
N THR A 50 1.88 -9.47 -3.37
CA THR A 50 1.88 -10.84 -3.90
C THR A 50 0.55 -11.29 -4.49
N GLN A 51 -0.55 -10.58 -4.19
CA GLN A 51 -1.90 -10.94 -4.66
C GLN A 51 -2.66 -9.70 -5.07
N ASP A 52 -3.61 -9.84 -5.98
CA ASP A 52 -4.38 -8.71 -6.49
C ASP A 52 -5.34 -8.11 -5.45
N ASP A 53 -5.61 -8.83 -4.38
CA ASP A 53 -6.44 -8.34 -3.26
C ASP A 53 -5.60 -8.05 -2.00
N GLY A 54 -4.26 -8.05 -2.12
CA GLY A 54 -3.38 -7.75 -1.02
C GLY A 54 -2.23 -8.74 -0.88
N GLY A 55 -2.33 -9.65 0.09
CA GLY A 55 -1.27 -10.60 0.39
C GLY A 55 -0.13 -9.96 1.15
N TYR A 56 1.08 -10.19 0.71
CA TYR A 56 2.30 -9.73 1.39
C TYR A 56 3.09 -8.78 0.51
N LEU A 57 3.96 -7.98 1.13
CA LEU A 57 4.87 -7.11 0.38
C LEU A 57 5.95 -7.95 -0.30
N THR A 58 6.24 -7.61 -1.55
CA THR A 58 7.46 -8.08 -2.21
C THR A 58 8.65 -7.26 -1.71
N SER A 59 9.87 -7.57 -2.16
CA SER A 59 11.04 -6.76 -1.83
C SER A 59 10.87 -5.30 -2.28
N LEU A 60 10.35 -5.11 -3.49
CA LEU A 60 10.05 -3.76 -4.00
C LEU A 60 8.96 -3.10 -3.17
N GLY A 61 7.92 -3.86 -2.82
CA GLY A 61 6.83 -3.38 -1.98
C GLY A 61 7.30 -2.96 -0.60
N LEU A 62 8.22 -3.71 0.00
CA LEU A 62 8.79 -3.37 1.29
C LEU A 62 9.53 -2.03 1.22
N THR A 63 10.36 -1.83 0.19
CA THR A 63 11.06 -0.57 -0.01
C THR A 63 10.07 0.59 -0.16
N ALA A 64 9.06 0.43 -1.00
CA ALA A 64 8.05 1.47 -1.22
C ALA A 64 7.27 1.77 0.07
N CYS A 65 6.92 0.73 0.82
CA CYS A 65 6.18 0.86 2.07
C CYS A 65 7.02 1.59 3.13
N GLU A 66 8.30 1.30 3.23
CA GLU A 66 9.22 2.00 4.13
C GLU A 66 9.26 3.49 3.82
N HIS A 67 9.42 3.86 2.55
CA HIS A 67 9.41 5.27 2.14
C HIS A 67 8.08 5.93 2.47
N THR A 68 6.97 5.25 2.19
CA THR A 68 5.63 5.78 2.44
C THR A 68 5.41 6.05 3.92
N GLN A 69 5.72 5.08 4.76
CA GLN A 69 5.46 5.21 6.20
C GLN A 69 6.43 6.18 6.88
N ASN A 70 7.67 6.22 6.43
CA ASN A 70 8.64 7.19 6.94
C ASN A 70 8.22 8.62 6.59
N LEU A 71 7.81 8.85 5.35
CA LEU A 71 7.33 10.17 4.94
C LEU A 71 6.09 10.58 5.75
N LEU A 72 5.16 9.65 5.90
CA LEU A 72 3.92 9.92 6.65
C LEU A 72 4.23 10.30 8.10
N GLN A 73 5.19 9.63 8.75
CA GLN A 73 5.60 9.97 10.12
C GLN A 73 6.20 11.36 10.21
N ILE A 74 6.99 11.77 9.21
CA ILE A 74 7.57 13.11 9.17
C ILE A 74 6.49 14.18 9.02
N LEU A 75 5.49 13.91 8.18
CA LEU A 75 4.44 14.89 7.86
C LEU A 75 3.34 14.95 8.91
N LYS A 76 3.12 13.88 9.65
CA LYS A 76 2.08 13.86 10.68
C LYS A 76 2.48 14.74 11.85
N PRO A 77 1.54 15.54 12.37
CA PRO A 77 1.78 16.23 13.64
C PRO A 77 1.91 15.21 14.75
N SER A 78 2.88 15.42 15.62
CA SER A 78 3.11 14.56 16.76
C SER A 78 2.11 14.82 17.90
#